data_b7dfd439497eb1b4ba7b2b2bc2910ef4
#
_entry.id   b7dfd439497eb1b4ba7b2b2bc2910ef4
#
_cell.length_a   1.000
_cell.length_b   1.000
_cell.length_c   1.000
_cell.angle_alpha   90.00
_cell.angle_beta   90.00
_cell.angle_gamma   90.00
#
_symmetry.space_group_name_H-M   'P 1'
#
loop_
_entity.id
_entity.type
_entity.pdbx_description
1 polymer ?
#
loop_
_entity_poly.entity_id
_entity_poly.type
_entity_poly.pdbx_seq_one_letter_code
_entity_poly.pdbx_strand_id
1 'polypeptide(L)'
;EAEEAVKLIFANLEKAYTDGKDLEARGNMLKGSYLAGRAFTHAYVGYVHAIAHNLGGLYGTPHGLANAVILPYVLDYYGDCIYPQLAKLADIAGVSAPGMSTADKGKAFIAAIRQMNENMNIPSTFDMIKEEDIPLLVQRALKEGNPLYPVPKIMDAKDCEAVIRSFMA
;
A
#
# COMPACT_ATOMS: atom_id res chain seq x y z
N GLU A 1 1.79 -13.12 -11.58
CA GLU A 1 1.20 -11.82 -12.00
C GLU A 1 1.56 -10.72 -11.04
N ALA A 2 1.28 -10.85 -9.72
CA ALA A 2 1.62 -9.83 -8.72
C ALA A 2 3.13 -9.50 -8.69
N GLU A 3 3.98 -10.50 -8.74
CA GLU A 3 5.45 -10.31 -8.76
C GLU A 3 5.93 -9.55 -9.99
N GLU A 4 5.39 -9.88 -11.17
CA GLU A 4 5.72 -9.17 -12.40
C GLU A 4 5.17 -7.72 -12.38
N ALA A 5 3.99 -7.52 -11.80
CA ALA A 5 3.44 -6.18 -11.60
C ALA A 5 4.36 -5.33 -10.71
N VAL A 6 4.81 -5.86 -9.56
CA VAL A 6 5.74 -5.16 -8.65
C VAL A 6 7.03 -4.82 -9.37
N LYS A 7 7.62 -5.76 -10.11
CA LYS A 7 8.84 -5.53 -10.89
C LYS A 7 8.68 -4.38 -11.88
N LEU A 8 7.60 -4.38 -12.66
CA LEU A 8 7.32 -3.33 -13.64
C LEU A 8 7.09 -1.98 -12.99
N ILE A 9 6.34 -1.94 -11.90
CA ILE A 9 6.01 -0.71 -11.18
C ILE A 9 7.28 -0.09 -10.58
N PHE A 10 8.06 -0.85 -9.82
CA PHE A 10 9.28 -0.34 -9.21
C PHE A 10 10.32 0.15 -10.23
N ALA A 11 10.39 -0.47 -11.41
CA ALA A 11 11.31 -0.06 -12.46
C ALA A 11 10.86 1.17 -13.26
N ASN A 12 9.56 1.50 -13.29
CA ASN A 12 9.03 2.46 -14.26
C ASN A 12 8.17 3.59 -13.66
N LEU A 13 7.66 3.46 -12.42
CA LEU A 13 6.69 4.43 -11.89
C LEU A 13 7.29 5.85 -11.79
N GLU A 14 8.47 6.00 -11.20
CA GLU A 14 9.11 7.30 -11.07
C GLU A 14 9.54 7.88 -12.43
N LYS A 15 9.96 7.02 -13.37
CA LYS A 15 10.26 7.46 -14.75
C LYS A 15 9.01 8.00 -15.43
N ALA A 16 7.89 7.28 -15.34
CA ALA A 16 6.63 7.72 -15.93
C ALA A 16 6.07 8.98 -15.25
N TYR A 17 6.36 9.19 -13.96
CA TYR A 17 6.01 10.40 -13.23
C TYR A 17 6.84 11.60 -13.66
N THR A 18 8.17 11.44 -13.81
CA THR A 18 9.10 12.52 -14.16
C THR A 18 9.05 12.87 -15.65
N ASP A 19 8.84 11.87 -16.52
CA ASP A 19 8.67 12.07 -17.95
C ASP A 19 7.40 11.38 -18.48
N GLY A 20 6.32 12.13 -18.49
CA GLY A 20 5.03 11.66 -19.02
C GLY A 20 5.01 11.37 -20.52
N LYS A 21 6.11 11.62 -21.26
CA LYS A 21 6.26 11.32 -22.69
C LYS A 21 7.07 10.05 -22.94
N ASP A 22 7.71 9.47 -21.91
CA ASP A 22 8.38 8.17 -22.00
C ASP A 22 7.34 7.07 -22.24
N LEU A 23 7.15 6.71 -23.51
CA LEU A 23 6.15 5.71 -23.93
C LEU A 23 6.50 4.31 -23.44
N GLU A 24 7.77 3.98 -23.25
CA GLU A 24 8.20 2.69 -22.71
C GLU A 24 7.81 2.57 -21.22
N ALA A 25 8.19 3.56 -20.41
CA ALA A 25 7.82 3.59 -19.00
C ALA A 25 6.29 3.57 -18.81
N ARG A 26 5.56 4.37 -19.57
CA ARG A 26 4.09 4.40 -19.54
C ARG A 26 3.46 3.07 -19.97
N GLY A 27 3.99 2.44 -21.00
CA GLY A 27 3.54 1.11 -21.47
C GLY A 27 3.77 0.04 -20.41
N ASN A 28 4.95 0.07 -19.75
CA ASN A 28 5.27 -0.82 -18.64
C ASN A 28 4.36 -0.59 -17.42
N MET A 29 4.02 0.67 -17.11
CA MET A 29 3.05 1.00 -16.04
C MET A 29 1.65 0.49 -16.37
N LEU A 30 1.19 0.63 -17.62
CA LEU A 30 -0.10 0.10 -18.05
C LEU A 30 -0.15 -1.44 -17.93
N LYS A 31 0.92 -2.12 -18.34
CA LYS A 31 1.06 -3.58 -18.18
C LYS A 31 1.09 -3.96 -16.70
N GLY A 32 1.85 -3.24 -15.87
CA GLY A 32 1.91 -3.46 -14.42
C GLY A 32 0.55 -3.31 -13.76
N SER A 33 -0.20 -2.27 -14.11
CA SER A 33 -1.58 -2.04 -13.64
C SER A 33 -2.52 -3.18 -14.03
N TYR A 34 -2.47 -3.65 -15.28
CA TYR A 34 -3.27 -4.78 -15.75
C TYR A 34 -2.96 -6.07 -14.98
N LEU A 35 -1.67 -6.39 -14.78
CA LEU A 35 -1.25 -7.58 -14.05
C LEU A 35 -1.64 -7.52 -12.56
N ALA A 36 -1.52 -6.33 -11.93
CA ALA A 36 -1.98 -6.10 -10.58
C ALA A 36 -3.51 -6.29 -10.47
N GLY A 37 -4.27 -5.74 -11.41
CA GLY A 37 -5.72 -5.92 -11.49
C GLY A 37 -6.14 -7.39 -11.58
N ARG A 38 -5.47 -8.15 -12.43
CA ARG A 38 -5.69 -9.60 -12.52
C ARG A 38 -5.35 -10.33 -11.22
N ALA A 39 -4.24 -9.96 -10.58
CA ALA A 39 -3.81 -10.59 -9.33
C ALA A 39 -4.86 -10.40 -8.22
N PHE A 40 -5.30 -9.17 -7.97
CA PHE A 40 -6.27 -8.91 -6.91
C PHE A 40 -7.71 -9.34 -7.25
N THR A 41 -8.05 -9.54 -8.52
CA THR A 41 -9.35 -10.15 -8.89
C THR A 41 -9.48 -11.57 -8.32
N HIS A 42 -8.37 -12.29 -8.18
CA HIS A 42 -8.34 -13.62 -7.59
C HIS A 42 -8.02 -13.62 -6.09
N ALA A 43 -7.17 -12.69 -5.64
CA ALA A 43 -6.66 -12.65 -4.26
C ALA A 43 -7.44 -11.70 -3.36
N TYR A 44 -8.39 -10.96 -3.91
CA TYR A 44 -9.10 -9.86 -3.24
C TYR A 44 -8.15 -8.73 -2.83
N VAL A 45 -8.70 -7.74 -2.12
CA VAL A 45 -7.98 -6.63 -1.50
C VAL A 45 -7.92 -6.81 0.03
N GLY A 46 -7.44 -5.83 0.78
CA GLY A 46 -7.29 -5.93 2.22
C GLY A 46 -7.59 -4.61 2.94
N TYR A 47 -7.04 -4.45 4.15
CA TYR A 47 -7.33 -3.28 4.98
C TYR A 47 -6.87 -1.96 4.38
N VAL A 48 -5.87 -1.94 3.51
CA VAL A 48 -5.50 -0.71 2.79
C VAL A 48 -6.71 -0.17 2.04
N HIS A 49 -7.38 -1.01 1.26
CA HIS A 49 -8.58 -0.62 0.51
C HIS A 49 -9.78 -0.36 1.42
N ALA A 50 -10.01 -1.20 2.44
CA ALA A 50 -11.10 -1.01 3.38
C ALA A 50 -11.05 0.35 4.10
N ILE A 51 -9.86 0.83 4.43
CA ILE A 51 -9.65 2.16 5.01
C ILE A 51 -9.75 3.24 3.93
N ALA A 52 -9.09 3.05 2.78
CA ALA A 52 -9.06 4.02 1.67
C ALA A 52 -10.44 4.34 1.12
N HIS A 53 -11.33 3.35 0.98
CA HIS A 53 -12.71 3.55 0.54
C HIS A 53 -13.48 4.48 1.46
N ASN A 54 -13.23 4.38 2.77
CA ASN A 54 -13.87 5.26 3.75
C ASN A 54 -13.37 6.71 3.67
N LEU A 55 -12.07 6.92 3.44
CA LEU A 55 -11.53 8.26 3.21
C LEU A 55 -12.07 8.87 1.91
N GLY A 56 -12.19 8.05 0.86
CA GLY A 56 -12.83 8.47 -0.39
C GLY A 56 -14.29 8.86 -0.19
N GLY A 57 -15.07 8.05 0.55
CA GLY A 57 -16.49 8.28 0.81
C GLY A 57 -16.78 9.45 1.73
N LEU A 58 -15.92 9.71 2.73
CA LEU A 58 -16.16 10.74 3.74
C LEU A 58 -15.54 12.08 3.36
N TYR A 59 -14.33 12.08 2.80
CA TYR A 59 -13.56 13.29 2.53
C TYR A 59 -13.32 13.55 1.05
N GLY A 60 -13.78 12.67 0.15
CA GLY A 60 -13.55 12.81 -1.29
C GLY A 60 -12.10 12.57 -1.70
N THR A 61 -11.31 11.89 -0.85
CA THR A 61 -9.89 11.61 -1.13
C THR A 61 -9.77 10.75 -2.39
N PRO A 62 -8.90 11.12 -3.36
CA PRO A 62 -8.66 10.28 -4.53
C PRO A 62 -8.19 8.88 -4.13
N HIS A 63 -8.80 7.86 -4.72
CA HIS A 63 -8.59 6.46 -4.36
C HIS A 63 -7.12 6.04 -4.35
N GLY A 64 -6.39 6.36 -5.43
CA GLY A 64 -4.96 6.03 -5.54
C GLY A 64 -4.12 6.72 -4.49
N LEU A 65 -4.40 7.99 -4.18
CA LEU A 65 -3.72 8.75 -3.14
C LEU A 65 -3.96 8.13 -1.76
N ALA A 66 -5.21 7.80 -1.43
CA ALA A 66 -5.53 7.17 -0.16
C ALA A 66 -4.78 5.83 0.02
N ASN A 67 -4.80 4.98 -1.02
CA ASN A 67 -4.06 3.71 -0.98
C ASN A 67 -2.55 3.91 -0.83
N ALA A 68 -1.94 4.85 -1.54
CA ALA A 68 -0.50 5.10 -1.49
C ALA A 68 -0.04 5.56 -0.10
N VAL A 69 -0.82 6.43 0.57
CA VAL A 69 -0.51 6.91 1.93
C VAL A 69 -0.69 5.79 2.95
N ILE A 70 -1.79 5.04 2.89
CA ILE A 70 -2.15 4.04 3.89
C ILE A 70 -1.27 2.78 3.81
N LEU A 71 -0.84 2.39 2.60
CA LEU A 71 -0.15 1.12 2.36
C LEU A 71 1.03 0.86 3.31
N PRO A 72 2.03 1.74 3.49
CA PRO A 72 3.16 1.44 4.34
C PRO A 72 2.78 1.25 5.81
N TYR A 73 1.73 1.90 6.30
CA TYR A 73 1.28 1.76 7.70
C TYR A 73 0.58 0.42 7.95
N VAL A 74 -0.21 -0.04 7.01
CA VAL A 74 -0.84 -1.37 7.10
C VAL A 74 0.22 -2.47 6.98
N LEU A 75 1.25 -2.30 6.14
CA LEU A 75 2.37 -3.24 6.07
C LEU A 75 3.15 -3.29 7.37
N ASP A 76 3.39 -2.15 8.03
CA ASP A 76 4.01 -2.11 9.36
C ASP A 76 3.16 -2.82 10.41
N TYR A 77 1.84 -2.64 10.39
CA TYR A 77 0.93 -3.35 11.27
C TYR A 77 1.02 -4.87 11.11
N TYR A 78 1.11 -5.36 9.89
CA TYR A 78 1.28 -6.79 9.64
C TYR A 78 2.63 -7.32 10.13
N GLY A 79 3.69 -6.53 10.01
CA GLY A 79 5.01 -6.84 10.56
C GLY A 79 5.52 -8.23 10.16
N ASP A 80 5.93 -9.01 11.16
CA ASP A 80 6.56 -10.31 10.97
C ASP A 80 5.69 -11.31 10.19
N CYS A 81 4.37 -11.15 10.20
CA CYS A 81 3.45 -12.03 9.47
C CYS A 81 3.70 -12.02 7.94
N ILE A 82 4.24 -10.93 7.40
CA ILE A 82 4.40 -10.75 5.95
C ILE A 82 5.85 -10.58 5.50
N TYR A 83 6.82 -10.52 6.41
CA TYR A 83 8.23 -10.33 6.03
C TYR A 83 8.75 -11.38 5.04
N PRO A 84 8.38 -12.68 5.11
CA PRO A 84 8.80 -13.64 4.10
C PRO A 84 8.35 -13.28 2.67
N GLN A 85 7.10 -12.80 2.54
CA GLN A 85 6.53 -12.37 1.26
C GLN A 85 7.18 -11.05 0.79
N LEU A 86 7.31 -10.08 1.70
CA LEU A 86 7.95 -8.80 1.39
C LEU A 86 9.43 -8.95 1.05
N ALA A 87 10.15 -9.89 1.66
CA ALA A 87 11.55 -10.17 1.32
C ALA A 87 11.70 -10.63 -0.13
N LYS A 88 10.79 -11.48 -0.60
CA LYS A 88 10.73 -11.89 -2.01
C LYS A 88 10.45 -10.70 -2.93
N LEU A 89 9.52 -9.84 -2.55
CA LEU A 89 9.21 -8.63 -3.32
C LEU A 89 10.36 -7.63 -3.31
N ALA A 90 11.11 -7.53 -2.20
CA ALA A 90 12.32 -6.71 -2.12
C ALA A 90 13.40 -7.16 -3.11
N ASP A 91 13.60 -8.46 -3.24
CA ASP A 91 14.54 -9.03 -4.21
C ASP A 91 14.07 -8.73 -5.66
N ILE A 92 12.79 -8.87 -5.94
CA ILE A 92 12.19 -8.59 -7.25
C ILE A 92 12.26 -7.09 -7.60
N ALA A 93 12.02 -6.23 -6.64
CA ALA A 93 12.08 -4.77 -6.79
C ALA A 93 13.52 -4.23 -6.84
N GLY A 94 14.52 -5.07 -6.54
CA GLY A 94 15.93 -4.65 -6.51
C GLY A 94 16.30 -3.74 -5.35
N VAL A 95 15.54 -3.80 -4.23
CA VAL A 95 15.75 -2.97 -3.05
C VAL A 95 16.39 -3.71 -1.87
N SER A 96 16.72 -4.98 -2.05
CA SER A 96 17.47 -5.78 -1.10
C SER A 96 18.97 -5.77 -1.39
N ALA A 97 19.78 -6.06 -0.37
CA ALA A 97 21.22 -6.24 -0.49
C ALA A 97 21.67 -7.64 -0.05
N PRO A 98 22.81 -8.14 -0.55
CA PRO A 98 23.39 -9.40 -0.10
C PRO A 98 23.59 -9.42 1.43
N GLY A 99 23.23 -10.51 2.08
CA GLY A 99 23.39 -10.69 3.53
C GLY A 99 22.25 -10.12 4.38
N MET A 100 21.27 -9.45 3.83
CA MET A 100 20.10 -9.00 4.57
C MET A 100 19.28 -10.20 5.08
N SER A 101 18.82 -10.12 6.33
CA SER A 101 17.83 -11.06 6.88
C SER A 101 16.47 -10.90 6.18
N THR A 102 15.59 -11.90 6.31
CA THR A 102 14.21 -11.83 5.81
C THR A 102 13.47 -10.61 6.36
N ALA A 103 13.63 -10.31 7.64
CA ALA A 103 13.00 -9.16 8.27
C ALA A 103 13.57 -7.83 7.71
N ASP A 104 14.89 -7.74 7.52
CA ASP A 104 15.51 -6.52 6.97
C ASP A 104 15.09 -6.27 5.53
N LYS A 105 15.00 -7.32 4.71
CA LYS A 105 14.46 -7.22 3.35
C LYS A 105 12.99 -6.74 3.34
N GLY A 106 12.15 -7.29 4.23
CA GLY A 106 10.77 -6.85 4.38
C GLY A 106 10.66 -5.37 4.74
N LYS A 107 11.45 -4.92 5.72
CA LYS A 107 11.53 -3.49 6.10
C LYS A 107 12.08 -2.62 4.98
N ALA A 108 13.09 -3.10 4.23
CA ALA A 108 13.63 -2.37 3.08
C ALA A 108 12.58 -2.17 1.98
N PHE A 109 11.71 -3.16 1.74
CA PHE A 109 10.62 -3.02 0.79
C PHE A 109 9.61 -1.95 1.23
N ILE A 110 9.21 -1.93 2.51
CA ILE A 110 8.32 -0.90 3.05
C ILE A 110 8.98 0.49 2.97
N ALA A 111 10.26 0.58 3.30
CA ALA A 111 11.03 1.83 3.19
C ALA A 111 11.10 2.34 1.74
N ALA A 112 11.28 1.44 0.77
CA ALA A 112 11.30 1.79 -0.65
C ALA A 112 9.93 2.34 -1.13
N ILE A 113 8.81 1.81 -0.64
CA ILE A 113 7.48 2.37 -0.92
C ILE A 113 7.37 3.80 -0.37
N ARG A 114 7.82 4.05 0.87
CA ARG A 114 7.83 5.40 1.44
C ARG A 114 8.69 6.36 0.63
N GLN A 115 9.87 5.91 0.21
CA GLN A 115 10.78 6.73 -0.59
C GLN A 115 10.16 7.08 -1.95
N MET A 116 9.49 6.12 -2.62
CA MET A 116 8.78 6.40 -3.87
C MET A 116 7.65 7.41 -3.67
N ASN A 117 6.89 7.29 -2.58
CA ASN A 117 5.85 8.27 -2.25
C ASN A 117 6.45 9.68 -2.09
N GLU A 118 7.54 9.80 -1.33
CA GLU A 118 8.25 11.07 -1.11
C GLU A 118 8.76 11.66 -2.44
N ASN A 119 9.42 10.85 -3.29
CA ASN A 119 9.94 11.26 -4.59
C ASN A 119 8.85 11.78 -5.55
N MET A 120 7.62 11.31 -5.36
CA MET A 120 6.46 11.74 -6.15
C MET A 120 5.56 12.77 -5.45
N ASN A 121 6.02 13.36 -4.35
CA ASN A 121 5.30 14.34 -3.56
C ASN A 121 3.94 13.83 -3.00
N ILE A 122 3.84 12.54 -2.75
CA ILE A 122 2.70 11.96 -2.04
C ILE A 122 2.92 12.20 -0.53
N PRO A 123 1.95 12.80 0.19
CA PRO A 123 2.10 13.09 1.60
C PRO A 123 2.21 11.80 2.44
N SER A 124 2.91 11.87 3.56
CA SER A 124 2.98 10.74 4.50
C SER A 124 1.75 10.67 5.41
N THR A 125 1.05 11.77 5.64
CA THR A 125 -0.12 11.87 6.52
C THR A 125 -1.24 12.67 5.87
N PHE A 126 -2.42 12.59 6.46
CA PHE A 126 -3.60 13.37 6.10
C PHE A 126 -4.01 14.33 7.21
N ASP A 127 -4.20 15.59 6.88
CA ASP A 127 -4.67 16.65 7.79
C ASP A 127 -6.20 16.78 7.85
N MET A 128 -6.93 16.21 6.88
CA MET A 128 -8.38 16.29 6.82
C MET A 128 -9.11 15.32 7.73
N ILE A 129 -8.42 14.31 8.33
CA ILE A 129 -9.05 13.33 9.20
C ILE A 129 -9.39 13.98 10.54
N LYS A 130 -10.66 13.92 10.91
CA LYS A 130 -11.15 14.49 12.16
C LYS A 130 -11.22 13.43 13.25
N GLU A 131 -10.86 13.82 14.46
CA GLU A 131 -10.93 12.96 15.65
C GLU A 131 -12.32 12.35 15.85
N GLU A 132 -13.37 13.15 15.63
CA GLU A 132 -14.77 12.75 15.77
C GLU A 132 -15.22 11.69 14.76
N ASP A 133 -14.51 11.57 13.62
CA ASP A 133 -14.85 10.61 12.55
C ASP A 133 -14.15 9.25 12.71
N ILE A 134 -13.13 9.15 13.58
CA ILE A 134 -12.35 7.92 13.78
C ILE A 134 -13.24 6.72 14.12
N PRO A 135 -14.21 6.79 15.05
CA PRO A 135 -15.06 5.65 15.35
C PRO A 135 -15.85 5.15 14.14
N LEU A 136 -16.32 6.07 13.28
CA LEU A 136 -17.04 5.74 12.07
C LEU A 136 -16.12 5.10 11.02
N LEU A 137 -14.91 5.62 10.84
CA LEU A 137 -13.91 5.07 9.93
C LEU A 137 -13.54 3.64 10.33
N VAL A 138 -13.28 3.40 11.63
CA VAL A 138 -12.96 2.08 12.18
C VAL A 138 -14.12 1.10 11.93
N GLN A 139 -15.34 1.50 12.29
CA GLN A 139 -16.52 0.65 12.12
C GLN A 139 -16.71 0.21 10.67
N ARG A 140 -16.61 1.16 9.73
CA ARG A 140 -16.81 0.90 8.30
C ARG A 140 -15.69 0.04 7.72
N ALA A 141 -14.41 0.35 8.04
CA ALA A 141 -13.26 -0.38 7.54
C ALA A 141 -13.30 -1.86 8.01
N LEU A 142 -13.62 -2.10 9.28
CA LEU A 142 -13.73 -3.45 9.80
C LEU A 142 -14.94 -4.20 9.25
N LYS A 143 -16.07 -3.52 9.04
CA LYS A 143 -17.27 -4.12 8.42
C LYS A 143 -16.99 -4.55 6.97
N GLU A 144 -16.19 -3.78 6.25
CA GLU A 144 -15.81 -4.13 4.88
C GLU A 144 -14.75 -5.24 4.87
N GLY A 145 -13.71 -5.13 5.71
CA GLY A 145 -12.58 -6.07 5.71
C GLY A 145 -12.90 -7.42 6.32
N ASN A 146 -13.74 -7.48 7.35
CA ASN A 146 -14.01 -8.68 8.11
C ASN A 146 -15.44 -9.23 7.86
N PRO A 147 -15.60 -10.54 7.57
CA PRO A 147 -14.56 -11.56 7.34
C PRO A 147 -14.18 -11.73 5.86
N LEU A 148 -14.54 -10.79 4.99
CA LEU A 148 -14.53 -10.99 3.52
C LEU A 148 -13.12 -10.98 2.92
N TYR A 149 -12.21 -10.17 3.46
CA TYR A 149 -10.89 -10.02 2.89
C TYR A 149 -9.88 -11.02 3.48
N PRO A 150 -9.09 -11.71 2.65
CA PRO A 150 -8.08 -12.66 3.09
C PRO A 150 -6.83 -11.92 3.58
N VAL A 151 -6.89 -11.42 4.81
CA VAL A 151 -5.81 -10.64 5.41
C VAL A 151 -4.83 -11.51 6.22
N PRO A 152 -3.52 -11.20 6.23
CA PRO A 152 -2.52 -11.97 6.97
C PRO A 152 -2.73 -11.97 8.48
N LYS A 153 -3.28 -10.88 9.01
CA LYS A 153 -3.57 -10.67 10.43
C LYS A 153 -4.84 -9.86 10.56
N ILE A 154 -5.80 -10.37 11.34
CA ILE A 154 -7.10 -9.71 11.52
C ILE A 154 -6.93 -8.52 12.47
N MET A 155 -7.44 -7.35 12.07
CA MET A 155 -7.52 -6.16 12.92
C MET A 155 -8.74 -6.23 13.82
N ASP A 156 -8.57 -5.88 15.08
CA ASP A 156 -9.66 -5.45 15.96
C ASP A 156 -9.86 -3.92 15.87
N ALA A 157 -10.79 -3.38 16.67
CA ALA A 157 -11.10 -1.95 16.65
C ALA A 157 -9.91 -1.08 17.11
N LYS A 158 -9.14 -1.57 18.08
CA LYS A 158 -7.94 -0.87 18.59
C LYS A 158 -6.84 -0.84 17.54
N ASP A 159 -6.61 -1.96 16.88
CA ASP A 159 -5.61 -2.08 15.81
C ASP A 159 -5.94 -1.12 14.66
N CYS A 160 -7.19 -1.13 14.21
CA CYS A 160 -7.66 -0.29 13.12
C CYS A 160 -7.55 1.22 13.47
N GLU A 161 -7.97 1.60 14.67
CA GLU A 161 -7.82 2.95 15.19
C GLU A 161 -6.34 3.38 15.24
N ALA A 162 -5.47 2.52 15.78
CA ALA A 162 -4.03 2.81 15.86
C ALA A 162 -3.41 3.02 14.48
N VAL A 163 -3.80 2.20 13.48
CA VAL A 163 -3.36 2.37 12.10
C VAL A 163 -3.87 3.68 11.52
N ILE A 164 -5.15 4.04 11.70
CA ILE A 164 -5.69 5.30 11.20
C ILE A 164 -4.97 6.50 11.83
N ARG A 165 -4.74 6.48 13.14
CA ARG A 165 -4.02 7.55 13.85
C ARG A 165 -2.57 7.70 13.38
N SER A 166 -1.91 6.63 12.92
CA SER A 166 -0.51 6.67 12.50
C SER A 166 -0.26 7.48 11.22
N PHE A 167 -1.28 7.72 10.39
CA PHE A 167 -1.22 8.57 9.21
C PHE A 167 -2.13 9.82 9.29
N MET A 168 -2.63 10.12 10.45
CA MET A 168 -3.31 11.38 10.77
C MET A 168 -2.25 12.43 11.15
N ALA A 169 -2.34 13.65 10.59
CA ALA A 169 -1.41 14.75 10.88
C ALA A 169 -1.72 15.45 12.21
#